data_03acc105fdc4447f860b223a39a98ad9
#
_entry.id   03acc105fdc4447f860b223a39a98ad9
#
_cell.length_a   1.000
_cell.length_b   1.000
_cell.length_c   1.000
_cell.angle_alpha   90.00
_cell.angle_beta   90.00
_cell.angle_gamma   90.00
#
_symmetry.space_group_name_H-M   'P 1'
#
loop_
_entity.id
_entity.type
_entity.pdbx_description
1 polymer ?
#
loop_
_entity_poly.entity_id
_entity_poly.type
_entity_poly.pdbx_seq_one_letter_code
_entity_poly.pdbx_strand_id
1 'polypeptide(L)'
;MEEGMEMQPAATRIQRETNPESRQSDDFWLRLDNAAKIYPAVQSEELTSVFRLSAVMKERIRIGPFLKAVNLLEQRFPYYKMKLHKGFFWYYLQYVDENMTVKPDGGAVCRSFEKQELLFRILVQGNKVSVEFSHILADGAGAFEFLKSLLMTYLETCDLIIPSKTAFHRPEEKPAEEEYEDAFSKYVQANLPSPLKIPKSFHLPFDLRTIPRYRALSFLIPVGEIMTTAKTYGVTLTVYLVAVYLYALQRISNKPTLSRKHMRRRIFRIQVPVNLRRMYPSKTMRNFTLFVTPEIDLRLGQYTFEEIIKTVYHHMQLETDRKLINKIISRNVSAERNILLKSTPLFIKSLILHFTYKIAGTSRYSGVITNLGKASFGSGADKHIDYLQFIPPPPNKTLKVNCGVIGFDSKLVLSFGNITTSRELEREFISVLTDDGVHVKHLDG
;
A
#
# COMPACT_ATOMS: atom_id res chain seq x y z
N MET A 1 -9.05 61.45 13.06
CA MET A 1 -10.07 60.40 13.12
C MET A 1 -10.04 59.69 11.77
N GLU A 2 -9.25 58.66 11.67
CA GLU A 2 -9.24 57.74 10.56
C GLU A 2 -9.38 56.33 11.17
N GLU A 3 -10.55 55.78 10.93
CA GLU A 3 -10.88 54.41 11.38
C GLU A 3 -10.14 53.40 10.51
N GLY A 4 -9.24 52.67 11.12
CA GLY A 4 -8.58 51.51 10.52
C GLY A 4 -9.56 50.36 10.35
N MET A 5 -9.83 49.99 9.10
CA MET A 5 -10.65 48.86 8.76
C MET A 5 -9.74 47.60 8.77
N GLU A 6 -9.76 46.89 9.90
CA GLU A 6 -9.16 45.55 9.99
C GLU A 6 -9.87 44.59 9.03
N MET A 7 -9.16 44.18 7.98
CA MET A 7 -9.60 43.07 7.15
C MET A 7 -9.43 41.77 7.92
N GLN A 8 -10.51 41.21 8.41
CA GLN A 8 -10.55 39.84 8.91
C GLN A 8 -10.17 38.87 7.78
N PRO A 9 -9.29 37.89 8.02
CA PRO A 9 -9.00 36.88 7.02
C PRO A 9 -10.27 36.09 6.73
N ALA A 10 -10.59 35.95 5.44
CA ALA A 10 -11.72 35.17 4.94
C ALA A 10 -11.68 33.76 5.55
N ALA A 11 -12.56 33.52 6.49
CA ALA A 11 -12.77 32.22 7.09
C ALA A 11 -13.05 31.22 5.95
N THR A 12 -12.15 30.32 5.74
CA THR A 12 -12.33 29.15 4.89
C THR A 12 -13.61 28.48 5.37
N ARG A 13 -14.64 28.49 4.55
CA ARG A 13 -15.91 27.80 4.81
C ARG A 13 -15.59 26.32 4.97
N ILE A 14 -15.29 25.91 6.19
CA ILE A 14 -15.26 24.51 6.61
C ILE A 14 -16.68 24.02 6.33
N GLN A 15 -16.81 23.10 5.39
CA GLN A 15 -18.09 22.46 5.13
C GLN A 15 -18.61 21.95 6.46
N ARG A 16 -19.85 22.28 6.80
CA ARG A 16 -20.51 21.83 8.02
C ARG A 16 -20.24 20.36 8.21
N GLU A 17 -19.45 20.04 9.22
CA GLU A 17 -19.28 18.70 9.72
C GLU A 17 -20.63 18.24 10.21
N THR A 18 -21.23 17.32 9.46
CA THR A 18 -22.49 16.70 9.88
C THR A 18 -22.21 15.86 11.12
N ASN A 19 -23.15 15.91 12.07
CA ASN A 19 -23.17 15.10 13.29
C ASN A 19 -22.86 13.62 12.96
N PRO A 20 -22.04 12.87 13.75
CA PRO A 20 -21.74 11.46 13.51
C PRO A 20 -22.96 10.58 13.22
N GLU A 21 -24.12 10.89 13.81
CA GLU A 21 -25.38 10.19 13.56
C GLU A 21 -25.94 10.42 12.15
N SER A 22 -25.62 11.56 11.50
CA SER A 22 -26.01 11.83 10.11
C SER A 22 -25.10 11.21 9.07
N ARG A 23 -23.96 10.63 9.46
CA ARG A 23 -23.00 9.98 8.56
C ARG A 23 -23.42 8.57 8.11
N GLN A 24 -24.51 8.04 8.62
CA GLN A 24 -25.13 6.80 8.17
C GLN A 24 -26.32 7.02 7.21
N SER A 25 -26.53 8.26 6.76
CA SER A 25 -27.55 8.57 5.76
C SER A 25 -27.02 8.33 4.34
N ASP A 26 -27.89 7.99 3.40
CA ASP A 26 -27.56 7.82 1.97
C ASP A 26 -26.90 9.05 1.32
N ASP A 27 -26.97 10.21 1.96
CA ASP A 27 -26.32 11.45 1.53
C ASP A 27 -24.85 11.61 2.00
N PHE A 28 -24.32 10.67 2.78
CA PHE A 28 -22.94 10.77 3.27
C PHE A 28 -21.92 10.41 2.17
N TRP A 29 -20.98 11.31 1.92
CA TRP A 29 -19.92 11.11 0.93
C TRP A 29 -18.57 11.65 1.41
N LEU A 30 -17.49 11.11 0.86
CA LEU A 30 -16.12 11.51 1.13
C LEU A 30 -15.40 11.93 -0.15
N ARG A 31 -14.61 12.98 -0.07
CA ARG A 31 -13.62 13.28 -1.10
C ARG A 31 -12.52 12.22 -1.08
N LEU A 32 -11.94 11.91 -2.24
CA LEU A 32 -10.74 11.09 -2.27
C LEU A 32 -9.61 11.80 -1.53
N ASP A 33 -8.86 11.05 -0.71
CA ASP A 33 -7.62 11.57 -0.11
C ASP A 33 -6.57 11.87 -1.19
N ASN A 34 -5.51 12.55 -0.80
CA ASN A 34 -4.46 12.98 -1.75
C ASN A 34 -3.88 11.80 -2.56
N ALA A 35 -3.60 10.67 -1.91
CA ALA A 35 -3.02 9.50 -2.58
C ALA A 35 -4.04 8.77 -3.48
N ALA A 36 -5.31 8.73 -3.08
CA ALA A 36 -6.36 8.02 -3.80
C ALA A 36 -6.71 8.63 -5.17
N LYS A 37 -6.54 9.94 -5.34
CA LYS A 37 -6.97 10.69 -6.55
C LYS A 37 -6.38 10.21 -7.87
N ILE A 38 -5.20 9.59 -7.84
CA ILE A 38 -4.56 9.12 -9.07
C ILE A 38 -5.16 7.81 -9.58
N TYR A 39 -5.62 6.95 -8.69
CA TYR A 39 -6.03 5.58 -9.05
C TYR A 39 -7.20 5.54 -10.04
N PRO A 40 -8.31 6.28 -9.86
CA PRO A 40 -9.41 6.24 -10.83
C PRO A 40 -9.04 6.67 -12.25
N ALA A 41 -8.03 7.55 -12.38
CA ALA A 41 -7.58 8.04 -13.68
C ALA A 41 -6.66 7.05 -14.43
N VAL A 42 -6.02 6.11 -13.70
CA VAL A 42 -5.04 5.16 -14.26
C VAL A 42 -5.50 3.72 -14.19
N GLN A 43 -6.61 3.44 -13.49
CA GLN A 43 -7.15 2.11 -13.32
C GLN A 43 -7.65 1.51 -14.64
N SER A 44 -7.39 0.23 -14.82
CA SER A 44 -7.88 -0.61 -15.94
C SER A 44 -8.08 -2.03 -15.42
N GLU A 45 -8.65 -2.91 -16.24
CA GLU A 45 -8.76 -4.34 -15.91
C GLU A 45 -7.43 -4.98 -15.54
N GLU A 46 -6.33 -4.47 -16.11
CA GLU A 46 -4.98 -4.97 -15.88
C GLU A 46 -4.26 -4.28 -14.72
N LEU A 47 -4.63 -3.04 -14.39
CA LEU A 47 -4.06 -2.22 -13.34
C LEU A 47 -5.15 -1.87 -12.33
N THR A 48 -5.43 -2.80 -11.43
CA THR A 48 -6.62 -2.76 -10.56
C THR A 48 -6.47 -1.89 -9.33
N SER A 49 -5.24 -1.54 -8.93
CA SER A 49 -4.93 -0.90 -7.62
C SER A 49 -5.46 -1.65 -6.40
N VAL A 50 -5.78 -2.93 -6.56
CA VAL A 50 -6.28 -3.82 -5.49
C VAL A 50 -5.13 -4.60 -4.90
N PHE A 51 -5.01 -4.63 -3.58
CA PHE A 51 -4.07 -5.46 -2.84
C PHE A 51 -4.82 -6.43 -1.94
N ARG A 52 -4.13 -7.49 -1.50
CA ARG A 52 -4.71 -8.52 -0.63
C ARG A 52 -3.89 -8.69 0.64
N LEU A 53 -4.56 -8.68 1.77
CA LEU A 53 -4.06 -9.14 3.06
C LEU A 53 -4.76 -10.45 3.43
N SER A 54 -4.00 -11.45 3.82
CA SER A 54 -4.55 -12.73 4.24
C SER A 54 -3.97 -13.16 5.58
N ALA A 55 -4.80 -13.81 6.38
CA ALA A 55 -4.37 -14.55 7.56
C ALA A 55 -4.68 -16.03 7.33
N VAL A 56 -3.68 -16.86 7.51
CA VAL A 56 -3.84 -18.30 7.55
C VAL A 56 -3.93 -18.73 9.00
N MET A 57 -5.10 -19.25 9.37
CA MET A 57 -5.36 -19.74 10.72
C MET A 57 -4.80 -21.14 10.89
N LYS A 58 -4.51 -21.55 12.13
CA LYS A 58 -4.11 -22.94 12.41
C LYS A 58 -5.25 -23.92 12.24
N GLU A 59 -6.50 -23.46 12.44
CA GLU A 59 -7.72 -24.24 12.30
C GLU A 59 -8.60 -23.73 11.18
N ARG A 60 -9.51 -24.59 10.68
CA ARG A 60 -10.49 -24.19 9.67
C ARG A 60 -11.44 -23.13 10.21
N ILE A 61 -11.82 -22.18 9.36
CA ILE A 61 -12.78 -21.14 9.70
C ILE A 61 -14.17 -21.75 9.89
N ARG A 62 -14.77 -21.48 11.04
CA ARG A 62 -16.17 -21.80 11.35
C ARG A 62 -17.07 -20.72 10.75
N ILE A 63 -17.76 -21.03 9.66
CA ILE A 63 -18.47 -20.03 8.84
C ILE A 63 -19.56 -19.29 9.64
N GLY A 64 -20.36 -19.97 10.45
CA GLY A 64 -21.41 -19.33 11.25
C GLY A 64 -20.88 -18.21 12.17
N PRO A 65 -19.94 -18.52 13.09
CA PRO A 65 -19.27 -17.50 13.89
C PRO A 65 -18.57 -16.40 13.08
N PHE A 66 -17.98 -16.75 11.91
CA PHE A 66 -17.30 -15.78 11.06
C PHE A 66 -18.28 -14.77 10.43
N LEU A 67 -19.42 -15.24 9.92
CA LEU A 67 -20.49 -14.36 9.41
C LEU A 67 -21.06 -13.46 10.50
N LYS A 68 -21.22 -14.00 11.73
CA LYS A 68 -21.62 -13.20 12.88
C LYS A 68 -20.61 -12.08 13.18
N ALA A 69 -19.32 -12.39 13.13
CA ALA A 69 -18.26 -11.39 13.33
C ALA A 69 -18.28 -10.29 12.25
N VAL A 70 -18.48 -10.64 10.98
CA VAL A 70 -18.61 -9.66 9.89
C VAL A 70 -19.79 -8.73 10.15
N ASN A 71 -20.96 -9.28 10.46
CA ASN A 71 -22.17 -8.47 10.71
C ASN A 71 -22.01 -7.53 11.92
N LEU A 72 -21.32 -7.98 12.98
CA LEU A 72 -21.03 -7.13 14.15
C LEU A 72 -20.13 -5.94 13.77
N LEU A 73 -19.20 -6.11 12.82
CA LEU A 73 -18.24 -5.06 12.43
C LEU A 73 -18.77 -4.09 11.39
N GLU A 74 -19.89 -4.34 10.74
CA GLU A 74 -20.42 -3.48 9.67
C GLU A 74 -20.60 -2.02 10.10
N GLN A 75 -21.10 -1.79 11.31
CA GLN A 75 -21.34 -0.44 11.84
C GLN A 75 -20.04 0.23 12.34
N ARG A 76 -19.00 -0.58 12.63
CA ARG A 76 -17.72 -0.05 13.11
C ARG A 76 -16.85 0.56 11.98
N PHE A 77 -17.03 0.11 10.73
CA PHE A 77 -16.23 0.53 9.59
C PHE A 77 -17.07 1.14 8.45
N PRO A 78 -17.91 2.15 8.71
CA PRO A 78 -18.80 2.71 7.68
C PRO A 78 -18.03 3.40 6.54
N TYR A 79 -16.80 3.88 6.78
CA TYR A 79 -15.92 4.45 5.76
C TYR A 79 -15.37 3.42 4.76
N TYR A 80 -15.67 2.13 4.94
CA TYR A 80 -15.39 1.10 3.95
C TYR A 80 -16.64 0.67 3.16
N LYS A 81 -17.85 1.01 3.63
CA LYS A 81 -19.12 0.80 2.90
C LYS A 81 -19.30 1.90 1.84
N MET A 82 -18.34 2.02 0.92
CA MET A 82 -18.26 3.10 -0.05
C MET A 82 -18.18 2.59 -1.48
N LYS A 83 -18.84 3.29 -2.41
CA LYS A 83 -18.72 3.13 -3.85
C LYS A 83 -18.09 4.34 -4.49
N LEU A 84 -17.33 4.13 -5.58
CA LEU A 84 -16.71 5.22 -6.33
C LEU A 84 -17.69 5.84 -7.32
N HIS A 85 -17.91 7.14 -7.20
CA HIS A 85 -18.74 7.90 -8.13
C HIS A 85 -17.92 8.93 -8.90
N LYS A 86 -18.39 9.24 -10.10
CA LYS A 86 -17.81 10.22 -10.99
C LYS A 86 -18.60 11.52 -10.92
N GLY A 87 -18.03 12.54 -10.28
CA GLY A 87 -18.57 13.90 -10.31
C GLY A 87 -18.09 14.69 -11.52
N PHE A 88 -18.53 15.94 -11.65
CA PHE A 88 -18.16 16.82 -12.76
C PHE A 88 -16.68 17.24 -12.70
N PHE A 89 -16.16 17.54 -11.50
CA PHE A 89 -14.79 17.98 -11.30
C PHE A 89 -13.87 16.91 -10.71
N TRP A 90 -14.39 16.01 -9.86
CA TRP A 90 -13.63 15.01 -9.12
C TRP A 90 -14.41 13.71 -8.94
N TYR A 91 -13.71 12.61 -8.76
CA TYR A 91 -14.29 11.39 -8.19
C TYR A 91 -14.52 11.58 -6.70
N TYR A 92 -15.54 10.91 -6.16
CA TYR A 92 -15.87 10.89 -4.74
C TYR A 92 -16.35 9.51 -4.31
N LEU A 93 -16.32 9.26 -3.01
CA LEU A 93 -16.79 8.02 -2.40
C LEU A 93 -18.18 8.30 -1.81
N GLN A 94 -19.19 7.55 -2.24
CA GLN A 94 -20.55 7.60 -1.72
C GLN A 94 -20.76 6.45 -0.75
N TYR A 95 -21.27 6.74 0.43
CA TYR A 95 -21.72 5.71 1.37
C TYR A 95 -22.92 4.95 0.77
N VAL A 96 -22.95 3.65 1.04
CA VAL A 96 -24.07 2.78 0.68
C VAL A 96 -24.40 1.88 1.87
N ASP A 97 -25.67 1.73 2.17
CA ASP A 97 -26.12 0.83 3.24
C ASP A 97 -26.30 -0.59 2.70
N GLU A 98 -25.20 -1.17 2.22
CA GLU A 98 -25.11 -2.54 1.76
C GLU A 98 -24.32 -3.37 2.78
N ASN A 99 -24.72 -4.62 2.99
CA ASN A 99 -24.05 -5.52 3.90
C ASN A 99 -22.66 -5.92 3.37
N MET A 100 -21.70 -6.08 4.28
CA MET A 100 -20.41 -6.65 3.97
C MET A 100 -20.55 -8.15 3.66
N THR A 101 -20.29 -8.54 2.42
CA THR A 101 -20.47 -9.94 1.99
C THR A 101 -19.17 -10.74 2.09
N VAL A 102 -19.29 -11.99 2.57
CA VAL A 102 -18.21 -12.98 2.54
C VAL A 102 -18.37 -13.83 1.28
N LYS A 103 -17.32 -13.90 0.48
CA LYS A 103 -17.30 -14.70 -0.76
C LYS A 103 -16.27 -15.84 -0.63
N PRO A 104 -16.48 -16.99 -1.33
CA PRO A 104 -15.42 -17.99 -1.42
C PRO A 104 -14.21 -17.43 -2.19
N ASP A 105 -13.00 -17.81 -1.79
CA ASP A 105 -11.78 -17.44 -2.51
C ASP A 105 -11.64 -18.36 -3.74
N GLY A 106 -11.95 -17.84 -4.92
CA GLY A 106 -11.84 -18.56 -6.19
C GLY A 106 -10.42 -18.59 -6.78
N GLY A 107 -9.39 -18.26 -6.00
CA GLY A 107 -7.97 -18.31 -6.41
C GLY A 107 -7.50 -17.14 -7.28
N ALA A 108 -8.40 -16.36 -7.88
CA ALA A 108 -8.00 -15.15 -8.60
C ALA A 108 -7.70 -13.99 -7.62
N VAL A 109 -6.51 -13.43 -7.72
CA VAL A 109 -5.97 -12.48 -6.74
C VAL A 109 -6.02 -11.06 -7.28
N CYS A 110 -6.43 -10.10 -6.43
CA CYS A 110 -6.36 -8.66 -6.71
C CYS A 110 -7.10 -8.24 -8.00
N ARG A 111 -8.25 -8.85 -8.31
CA ARG A 111 -9.10 -8.45 -9.45
C ARG A 111 -9.74 -7.09 -9.21
N SER A 112 -10.03 -6.37 -10.28
CA SER A 112 -10.83 -5.14 -10.23
C SER A 112 -12.18 -5.37 -9.55
N PHE A 113 -12.70 -4.32 -8.95
CA PHE A 113 -14.08 -4.27 -8.49
C PHE A 113 -14.99 -3.86 -9.63
N GLU A 114 -16.19 -4.44 -9.68
CA GLU A 114 -17.24 -4.01 -10.59
C GLU A 114 -17.80 -2.65 -10.14
N LYS A 115 -18.47 -1.93 -11.06
CA LYS A 115 -18.97 -0.57 -10.75
C LYS A 115 -19.94 -0.52 -9.56
N GLN A 116 -20.64 -1.64 -9.30
CA GLN A 116 -21.63 -1.75 -8.24
C GLN A 116 -21.11 -2.43 -6.97
N GLU A 117 -19.85 -2.87 -6.94
CA GLU A 117 -19.26 -3.49 -5.76
C GLU A 117 -18.72 -2.45 -4.79
N LEU A 118 -18.70 -2.80 -3.50
CA LEU A 118 -17.90 -2.10 -2.50
C LEU A 118 -16.41 -2.18 -2.91
N LEU A 119 -15.62 -1.18 -2.56
CA LEU A 119 -14.20 -1.12 -2.91
C LEU A 119 -13.30 -2.02 -2.06
N PHE A 120 -13.90 -2.97 -1.36
CA PHE A 120 -13.23 -4.07 -0.67
C PHE A 120 -14.09 -5.33 -0.72
N ARG A 121 -13.48 -6.48 -0.44
CA ARG A 121 -14.17 -7.78 -0.33
C ARG A 121 -13.51 -8.66 0.72
N ILE A 122 -14.31 -9.51 1.36
CA ILE A 122 -13.89 -10.51 2.34
C ILE A 122 -14.00 -11.88 1.67
N LEU A 123 -12.91 -12.65 1.72
CA LEU A 123 -12.81 -13.95 1.06
C LEU A 123 -12.40 -15.00 2.09
N VAL A 124 -13.00 -16.19 2.02
CA VAL A 124 -12.68 -17.31 2.92
C VAL A 124 -12.48 -18.58 2.12
N GLN A 125 -11.44 -19.34 2.45
CA GLN A 125 -11.20 -20.68 1.91
C GLN A 125 -10.49 -21.54 2.97
N GLY A 126 -11.17 -22.58 3.44
CA GLY A 126 -10.59 -23.50 4.43
C GLY A 126 -10.23 -22.80 5.73
N ASN A 127 -8.93 -22.63 6.00
CA ASN A 127 -8.39 -21.93 7.15
C ASN A 127 -7.83 -20.53 6.81
N LYS A 128 -8.03 -20.06 5.57
CA LYS A 128 -7.52 -18.77 5.09
C LYS A 128 -8.65 -17.74 5.02
N VAL A 129 -8.44 -16.60 5.67
CA VAL A 129 -9.25 -15.38 5.55
C VAL A 129 -8.44 -14.36 4.78
N SER A 130 -9.02 -13.79 3.75
CA SER A 130 -8.40 -12.74 2.93
C SER A 130 -9.30 -11.53 2.84
N VAL A 131 -8.71 -10.35 2.87
CA VAL A 131 -9.39 -9.10 2.53
C VAL A 131 -8.68 -8.45 1.35
N GLU A 132 -9.44 -8.04 0.36
CA GLU A 132 -8.94 -7.25 -0.76
C GLU A 132 -9.48 -5.84 -0.67
N PHE A 133 -8.59 -4.86 -0.79
CA PHE A 133 -8.93 -3.44 -0.77
C PHE A 133 -8.42 -2.74 -2.01
N SER A 134 -9.23 -1.83 -2.55
CA SER A 134 -8.76 -0.84 -3.50
C SER A 134 -7.97 0.26 -2.79
N HIS A 135 -6.83 0.66 -3.34
CA HIS A 135 -6.09 1.84 -2.87
C HIS A 135 -6.88 3.17 -3.03
N ILE A 136 -8.02 3.14 -3.71
CA ILE A 136 -8.97 4.27 -3.70
C ILE A 136 -9.56 4.46 -2.30
N LEU A 137 -9.71 3.36 -1.55
CA LEU A 137 -10.35 3.35 -0.23
C LEU A 137 -9.37 3.48 0.93
N ALA A 138 -8.31 2.67 0.93
CA ALA A 138 -7.38 2.58 2.04
C ALA A 138 -5.97 2.15 1.62
N ASP A 139 -4.98 2.40 2.49
CA ASP A 139 -3.65 1.80 2.41
C ASP A 139 -3.58 0.46 3.19
N GLY A 140 -2.41 -0.19 3.12
CA GLY A 140 -2.19 -1.47 3.79
C GLY A 140 -2.33 -1.40 5.32
N ALA A 141 -2.09 -0.24 5.94
CA ALA A 141 -2.25 -0.08 7.38
C ALA A 141 -3.73 -0.05 7.78
N GLY A 142 -4.57 0.73 7.08
CA GLY A 142 -6.01 0.74 7.33
C GLY A 142 -6.67 -0.61 7.07
N ALA A 143 -6.30 -1.28 5.98
CA ALA A 143 -6.79 -2.63 5.68
C ALA A 143 -6.34 -3.68 6.72
N PHE A 144 -5.13 -3.52 7.28
CA PHE A 144 -4.64 -4.40 8.35
C PHE A 144 -5.44 -4.22 9.65
N GLU A 145 -5.77 -2.99 10.04
CA GLU A 145 -6.61 -2.74 11.22
C GLU A 145 -8.02 -3.34 11.06
N PHE A 146 -8.59 -3.30 9.85
CA PHE A 146 -9.84 -4.01 9.55
C PHE A 146 -9.69 -5.54 9.69
N LEU A 147 -8.68 -6.14 9.05
CA LEU A 147 -8.44 -7.59 9.15
C LEU A 147 -8.20 -8.01 10.59
N LYS A 148 -7.45 -7.21 11.35
CA LYS A 148 -7.20 -7.44 12.78
C LYS A 148 -8.50 -7.45 13.56
N SER A 149 -9.33 -6.42 13.41
CA SER A 149 -10.61 -6.33 14.10
C SER A 149 -11.55 -7.48 13.73
N LEU A 150 -11.57 -7.87 12.45
CA LEU A 150 -12.38 -8.99 11.97
C LEU A 150 -11.96 -10.32 12.62
N LEU A 151 -10.67 -10.61 12.64
CA LEU A 151 -10.17 -11.86 13.24
C LEU A 151 -10.33 -11.88 14.77
N MET A 152 -10.11 -10.74 15.43
CA MET A 152 -10.32 -10.62 16.88
C MET A 152 -11.79 -10.87 17.24
N THR A 153 -12.73 -10.20 16.54
CA THR A 153 -14.17 -10.41 16.74
C THR A 153 -14.58 -11.84 16.39
N TYR A 154 -14.02 -12.42 15.33
CA TYR A 154 -14.26 -13.83 15.00
C TYR A 154 -13.83 -14.78 16.13
N LEU A 155 -12.65 -14.58 16.69
CA LEU A 155 -12.17 -15.41 17.80
C LEU A 155 -13.07 -15.26 19.04
N GLU A 156 -13.57 -14.05 19.32
CA GLU A 156 -14.56 -13.81 20.40
C GLU A 156 -15.89 -14.53 20.11
N THR A 157 -16.40 -14.50 18.87
CA THR A 157 -17.62 -15.24 18.49
C THR A 157 -17.44 -16.76 18.50
N CYS A 158 -16.21 -17.24 18.57
CA CYS A 158 -15.86 -18.64 18.76
C CYS A 158 -15.73 -19.05 20.24
N ASP A 159 -16.09 -18.18 21.19
CA ASP A 159 -15.96 -18.36 22.63
C ASP A 159 -14.50 -18.50 23.11
N LEU A 160 -13.56 -17.92 22.36
CA LEU A 160 -12.17 -17.85 22.75
C LEU A 160 -11.93 -16.61 23.61
N ILE A 161 -11.29 -16.80 24.78
CA ILE A 161 -10.96 -15.71 25.69
C ILE A 161 -9.81 -14.89 25.08
N ILE A 162 -10.08 -13.62 24.78
CA ILE A 162 -9.09 -12.66 24.32
C ILE A 162 -8.79 -11.68 25.45
N PRO A 163 -7.51 -11.45 25.81
CA PRO A 163 -7.15 -10.50 26.84
C PRO A 163 -7.73 -9.11 26.57
N SER A 164 -8.37 -8.49 27.54
CA SER A 164 -9.04 -7.18 27.42
C SER A 164 -8.10 -6.02 27.02
N LYS A 165 -6.80 -6.18 27.20
CA LYS A 165 -5.77 -5.19 26.84
C LYS A 165 -5.34 -5.21 25.36
N THR A 166 -5.88 -6.11 24.55
CA THR A 166 -5.54 -6.16 23.13
C THR A 166 -6.20 -5.00 22.40
N ALA A 167 -5.38 -4.10 21.82
CA ALA A 167 -5.88 -2.96 21.07
C ALA A 167 -6.36 -3.40 19.67
N PHE A 168 -7.66 -3.33 19.43
CA PHE A 168 -8.30 -3.46 18.11
C PHE A 168 -9.62 -2.69 18.13
N HIS A 169 -10.17 -2.38 16.97
CA HIS A 169 -11.46 -1.68 16.88
C HIS A 169 -12.60 -2.64 17.19
N ARG A 170 -13.24 -2.44 18.33
CA ARG A 170 -14.35 -3.29 18.79
C ARG A 170 -15.65 -2.91 18.08
N PRO A 171 -16.56 -3.90 17.86
CA PRO A 171 -17.85 -3.64 17.20
C PRO A 171 -18.69 -2.55 17.89
N GLU A 172 -18.61 -2.46 19.23
CA GLU A 172 -19.40 -1.52 20.04
C GLU A 172 -18.85 -0.09 20.02
N GLU A 173 -17.60 0.09 19.55
CA GLU A 173 -16.96 1.41 19.49
C GLU A 173 -17.51 2.21 18.31
N LYS A 174 -17.89 3.45 18.56
CA LYS A 174 -18.23 4.38 17.47
C LYS A 174 -16.93 4.79 16.74
N PRO A 175 -16.95 4.86 15.40
CA PRO A 175 -15.80 5.35 14.65
C PRO A 175 -15.51 6.80 14.98
N ALA A 176 -14.25 7.14 15.24
CA ALA A 176 -13.82 8.49 15.52
C ALA A 176 -13.79 9.32 14.22
N GLU A 177 -14.00 10.65 14.33
CA GLU A 177 -13.98 11.55 13.17
C GLU A 177 -12.64 11.53 12.43
N GLU A 178 -11.55 11.41 13.17
CA GLU A 178 -10.20 11.35 12.60
C GLU A 178 -9.96 10.12 11.71
N GLU A 179 -10.77 9.06 11.84
CA GLU A 179 -10.66 7.88 10.99
C GLU A 179 -11.08 8.15 9.54
N TYR A 180 -11.93 9.16 9.31
CA TYR A 180 -12.40 9.58 7.99
C TYR A 180 -11.52 10.64 7.32
N GLU A 181 -10.54 11.23 8.02
CA GLU A 181 -9.80 12.39 7.54
C GLU A 181 -8.86 12.10 6.36
N ASP A 182 -8.70 13.09 5.48
CA ASP A 182 -7.54 13.19 4.59
C ASP A 182 -6.37 13.81 5.37
N ALA A 183 -5.58 12.96 6.03
CA ALA A 183 -4.51 13.39 6.92
C ALA A 183 -3.40 14.19 6.20
N PHE A 184 -3.23 14.06 4.87
CA PHE A 184 -2.27 14.88 4.14
C PHE A 184 -2.58 16.37 4.25
N SER A 185 -3.84 16.76 4.21
CA SER A 185 -4.27 18.15 4.28
C SER A 185 -3.94 18.83 5.61
N LYS A 186 -3.79 18.06 6.69
CA LYS A 186 -3.47 18.54 8.05
C LYS A 186 -2.01 18.99 8.20
N TYR A 187 -1.09 18.41 7.42
CA TYR A 187 0.36 18.61 7.60
C TYR A 187 1.01 19.43 6.49
N VAL A 188 0.24 20.21 5.74
CA VAL A 188 0.74 21.09 4.68
C VAL A 188 1.49 22.29 5.26
N GLN A 189 2.65 22.59 4.69
CA GLN A 189 3.42 23.81 4.95
C GLN A 189 3.48 24.68 3.69
N ALA A 190 3.38 25.99 3.84
CA ALA A 190 3.46 26.92 2.72
C ALA A 190 4.93 27.17 2.28
N ASN A 191 5.12 27.62 1.04
CA ASN A 191 6.38 28.15 0.52
C ASN A 191 7.56 27.18 0.50
N LEU A 192 7.33 25.89 0.30
CA LEU A 192 8.40 24.91 0.15
C LEU A 192 8.84 24.77 -1.33
N PRO A 193 10.17 24.64 -1.59
CA PRO A 193 10.69 24.52 -2.96
C PRO A 193 10.23 23.22 -3.63
N SER A 194 10.01 23.26 -4.94
CA SER A 194 9.69 22.07 -5.73
C SER A 194 10.84 21.08 -5.77
N PRO A 195 10.59 19.76 -5.76
CA PRO A 195 11.63 18.76 -5.94
C PRO A 195 12.26 18.83 -7.33
N LEU A 196 13.50 18.42 -7.42
CA LEU A 196 14.20 18.27 -8.70
C LEU A 196 13.56 17.18 -9.56
N LYS A 197 13.70 17.35 -10.90
CA LYS A 197 13.32 16.30 -11.84
C LYS A 197 14.30 15.13 -11.73
N ILE A 198 13.78 13.93 -11.55
CA ILE A 198 14.57 12.70 -11.49
C ILE A 198 14.61 12.01 -12.87
N PRO A 199 15.73 11.41 -13.27
CA PRO A 199 15.86 10.72 -14.55
C PRO A 199 15.08 9.41 -14.59
N LYS A 200 14.88 8.87 -15.80
CA LYS A 200 14.23 7.58 -16.03
C LYS A 200 15.11 6.43 -15.54
N SER A 201 14.48 5.40 -14.98
CA SER A 201 15.14 4.22 -14.43
C SER A 201 15.18 3.04 -15.39
N PHE A 202 15.96 2.03 -15.03
CA PHE A 202 15.97 0.71 -15.67
C PHE A 202 14.62 0.01 -15.45
N HIS A 203 14.19 -0.77 -16.43
CA HIS A 203 13.02 -1.62 -16.35
C HIS A 203 13.36 -3.04 -16.81
N LEU A 204 12.75 -4.02 -16.15
CA LEU A 204 12.91 -5.43 -16.51
C LEU A 204 12.56 -5.65 -18.00
N PRO A 205 13.39 -6.36 -18.76
CA PRO A 205 13.23 -6.54 -20.21
C PRO A 205 12.26 -7.65 -20.57
N PHE A 206 11.66 -8.34 -19.59
CA PHE A 206 10.86 -9.55 -19.81
C PHE A 206 9.51 -9.25 -20.48
N ASP A 207 9.04 -10.21 -21.29
CA ASP A 207 7.74 -10.16 -21.93
C ASP A 207 6.60 -10.32 -20.94
N LEU A 208 5.47 -9.74 -21.28
CA LEU A 208 4.27 -9.81 -20.45
C LEU A 208 3.55 -11.15 -20.66
N ARG A 209 3.00 -11.68 -19.58
CA ARG A 209 2.09 -12.84 -19.67
C ARG A 209 0.79 -12.47 -20.38
N THR A 210 0.17 -13.44 -20.99
CA THR A 210 -1.16 -13.31 -21.63
C THR A 210 -2.29 -13.50 -20.61
N ILE A 211 -2.67 -14.73 -20.28
CA ILE A 211 -3.77 -15.08 -19.35
C ILE A 211 -3.34 -16.26 -18.48
N PRO A 212 -3.54 -16.25 -17.17
CA PRO A 212 -3.80 -15.07 -16.34
C PRO A 212 -2.60 -14.16 -16.30
N ARG A 213 -2.83 -12.86 -16.45
CA ARG A 213 -1.72 -11.91 -16.52
C ARG A 213 -0.98 -11.77 -15.23
N TYR A 214 -1.70 -11.62 -14.12
CA TYR A 214 -1.13 -11.45 -12.79
C TYR A 214 -0.88 -12.80 -12.11
N ARG A 215 0.29 -12.94 -11.51
CA ARG A 215 0.71 -14.08 -10.71
C ARG A 215 1.29 -13.59 -9.41
N ALA A 216 0.83 -14.13 -8.29
CA ALA A 216 1.44 -13.96 -6.99
C ALA A 216 2.33 -15.18 -6.68
N LEU A 217 3.56 -14.93 -6.23
CA LEU A 217 4.50 -15.95 -5.76
C LEU A 217 4.92 -15.56 -4.35
N SER A 218 4.75 -16.46 -3.38
CA SER A 218 5.04 -16.17 -1.99
C SER A 218 6.06 -17.12 -1.40
N PHE A 219 6.87 -16.57 -0.50
CA PHE A 219 7.94 -17.28 0.17
C PHE A 219 7.90 -16.99 1.66
N LEU A 220 8.10 -18.03 2.45
CA LEU A 220 8.14 -17.97 3.91
C LEU A 220 9.60 -18.03 4.37
N ILE A 221 9.96 -17.14 5.28
CA ILE A 221 11.31 -16.95 5.79
C ILE A 221 11.24 -16.89 7.33
N PRO A 222 12.14 -17.57 8.05
CA PRO A 222 12.28 -17.38 9.48
C PRO A 222 12.72 -15.95 9.82
N VAL A 223 11.90 -15.23 10.62
CA VAL A 223 12.21 -13.82 11.00
C VAL A 223 13.57 -13.73 11.71
N GLY A 224 13.91 -14.69 12.57
CA GLY A 224 15.17 -14.69 13.32
C GLY A 224 16.39 -14.66 12.40
N GLU A 225 16.40 -15.46 11.35
CA GLU A 225 17.51 -15.54 10.40
C GLU A 225 17.69 -14.23 9.62
N ILE A 226 16.65 -13.79 8.93
CA ILE A 226 16.74 -12.58 8.10
C ILE A 226 17.01 -11.32 8.92
N MET A 227 16.52 -11.24 10.16
CA MET A 227 16.83 -10.13 11.07
C MET A 227 18.26 -10.16 11.56
N THR A 228 18.81 -11.36 11.80
CA THR A 228 20.22 -11.53 12.16
C THR A 228 21.09 -11.10 10.98
N THR A 229 20.79 -11.57 9.77
CA THR A 229 21.52 -11.17 8.56
C THR A 229 21.47 -9.66 8.34
N ALA A 230 20.30 -9.00 8.43
CA ALA A 230 20.21 -7.55 8.33
C ALA A 230 21.07 -6.83 9.40
N LYS A 231 21.14 -7.37 10.62
CA LYS A 231 21.95 -6.82 11.71
C LYS A 231 23.45 -6.97 11.48
N THR A 232 23.94 -8.05 10.82
CA THR A 232 25.37 -8.18 10.48
C THR A 232 25.84 -7.06 9.56
N TYR A 233 24.94 -6.55 8.70
CA TYR A 233 25.19 -5.37 7.87
C TYR A 233 24.91 -4.04 8.59
N GLY A 234 24.45 -4.05 9.84
CA GLY A 234 24.13 -2.84 10.62
C GLY A 234 22.91 -2.07 10.15
N VAL A 235 21.97 -2.71 9.45
CA VAL A 235 20.82 -2.04 8.81
C VAL A 235 19.47 -2.61 9.24
N THR A 236 18.39 -1.88 8.92
CA THR A 236 17.02 -2.37 9.11
C THR A 236 16.66 -3.41 8.05
N LEU A 237 15.68 -4.27 8.36
CA LEU A 237 15.15 -5.24 7.40
C LEU A 237 14.71 -4.59 6.07
N THR A 238 14.08 -3.41 6.12
CA THR A 238 13.65 -2.71 4.90
C THR A 238 14.84 -2.30 4.03
N VAL A 239 15.89 -1.75 4.63
CA VAL A 239 17.13 -1.38 3.92
C VAL A 239 17.77 -2.61 3.28
N TYR A 240 17.88 -3.70 4.04
CA TYR A 240 18.44 -4.97 3.56
C TYR A 240 17.65 -5.51 2.34
N LEU A 241 16.33 -5.62 2.45
CA LEU A 241 15.49 -6.13 1.36
C LEU A 241 15.50 -5.23 0.11
N VAL A 242 15.59 -3.91 0.28
CA VAL A 242 15.77 -2.97 -0.85
C VAL A 242 17.11 -3.18 -1.52
N ALA A 243 18.18 -3.38 -0.74
CA ALA A 243 19.51 -3.68 -1.27
C ALA A 243 19.52 -5.00 -2.04
N VAL A 244 18.90 -6.06 -1.50
CA VAL A 244 18.71 -7.36 -2.20
C VAL A 244 17.98 -7.14 -3.54
N TYR A 245 16.92 -6.34 -3.57
CA TYR A 245 16.17 -6.04 -4.80
C TYR A 245 17.05 -5.33 -5.84
N LEU A 246 17.79 -4.30 -5.43
CA LEU A 246 18.69 -3.55 -6.33
C LEU A 246 19.83 -4.45 -6.84
N TYR A 247 20.41 -5.29 -5.98
CA TYR A 247 21.46 -6.22 -6.38
C TYR A 247 20.95 -7.29 -7.34
N ALA A 248 19.75 -7.84 -7.11
CA ALA A 248 19.09 -8.74 -8.05
C ALA A 248 18.87 -8.10 -9.43
N LEU A 249 18.42 -6.83 -9.45
CA LEU A 249 18.30 -6.08 -10.72
C LEU A 249 19.65 -5.88 -11.40
N GLN A 250 20.71 -5.58 -10.66
CA GLN A 250 22.07 -5.45 -11.20
C GLN A 250 22.54 -6.78 -11.80
N ARG A 251 22.38 -7.92 -11.09
CA ARG A 251 22.71 -9.26 -11.60
C ARG A 251 21.97 -9.57 -12.90
N ILE A 252 20.67 -9.23 -12.98
CA ILE A 252 19.88 -9.39 -14.21
C ILE A 252 20.43 -8.50 -15.33
N SER A 253 20.74 -7.22 -15.04
CA SER A 253 21.21 -6.26 -16.07
C SER A 253 22.55 -6.63 -16.67
N ASN A 254 23.37 -7.44 -15.96
CA ASN A 254 24.70 -7.88 -16.40
C ASN A 254 24.67 -9.14 -17.29
N LYS A 255 23.48 -9.75 -17.49
CA LYS A 255 23.39 -10.95 -18.32
C LYS A 255 23.65 -10.67 -19.79
N PRO A 256 24.47 -11.49 -20.48
CA PRO A 256 24.82 -11.27 -21.89
C PRO A 256 23.63 -11.29 -22.85
N THR A 257 22.54 -11.93 -22.44
CA THR A 257 21.32 -12.09 -23.24
C THR A 257 20.52 -10.79 -23.41
N LEU A 258 20.87 -9.72 -22.67
CA LEU A 258 20.15 -8.45 -22.73
C LEU A 258 20.62 -7.60 -23.91
N SER A 259 19.66 -7.11 -24.70
CA SER A 259 19.95 -6.21 -25.81
C SER A 259 20.49 -4.85 -25.33
N ARG A 260 21.37 -4.24 -26.13
CA ARG A 260 21.95 -2.90 -25.86
C ARG A 260 20.86 -1.81 -25.60
N LYS A 261 19.67 -1.98 -26.15
CA LYS A 261 18.54 -1.07 -25.93
C LYS A 261 18.09 -1.05 -24.46
N HIS A 262 18.06 -2.17 -23.80
CA HIS A 262 17.67 -2.28 -22.39
C HIS A 262 18.75 -1.73 -21.46
N MET A 263 20.01 -1.74 -21.89
CA MET A 263 21.15 -1.23 -21.12
C MET A 263 21.34 0.30 -21.16
N ARG A 264 20.51 1.04 -21.92
CA ARG A 264 20.61 2.52 -21.99
C ARG A 264 20.24 3.22 -20.68
N ARG A 265 19.41 2.59 -19.83
CA ARG A 265 18.98 3.16 -18.56
C ARG A 265 19.70 2.41 -17.45
N ARG A 266 20.64 3.07 -16.81
CA ARG A 266 21.53 2.48 -15.82
C ARG A 266 21.27 2.95 -14.38
N ILE A 267 20.15 3.65 -14.14
CA ILE A 267 19.72 4.05 -12.82
C ILE A 267 18.67 3.05 -12.35
N PHE A 268 18.93 2.42 -11.22
CA PHE A 268 18.02 1.46 -10.57
C PHE A 268 17.44 2.12 -9.34
N ARG A 269 16.12 2.29 -9.31
CA ARG A 269 15.44 2.99 -8.24
C ARG A 269 14.24 2.20 -7.77
N ILE A 270 14.17 1.95 -6.47
CA ILE A 270 13.07 1.21 -5.85
C ILE A 270 12.16 2.19 -5.13
N GLN A 271 10.86 2.07 -5.36
CA GLN A 271 9.85 2.81 -4.64
C GLN A 271 9.51 2.06 -3.34
N VAL A 272 9.66 2.73 -2.20
CA VAL A 272 9.42 2.15 -0.87
C VAL A 272 8.37 2.99 -0.15
N PRO A 273 7.15 2.47 0.07
CA PRO A 273 6.12 3.16 0.84
C PRO A 273 6.51 3.34 2.30
N VAL A 274 6.28 4.52 2.84
CA VAL A 274 6.50 4.88 4.25
C VAL A 274 5.17 5.26 4.87
N ASN A 275 4.76 4.53 5.91
CA ASN A 275 3.55 4.84 6.68
C ASN A 275 3.78 6.10 7.53
N LEU A 276 3.11 7.18 7.16
CA LEU A 276 3.27 8.48 7.79
C LEU A 276 2.68 8.56 9.21
N ARG A 277 1.80 7.65 9.59
CA ARG A 277 1.22 7.59 10.95
C ARG A 277 2.29 7.39 12.03
N ARG A 278 3.47 6.87 11.65
CA ARG A 278 4.64 6.75 12.55
C ARG A 278 5.34 8.07 12.82
N MET A 279 5.18 9.05 11.93
CA MET A 279 5.86 10.35 11.99
C MET A 279 4.89 11.48 12.35
N TYR A 280 3.63 11.32 12.00
CA TYR A 280 2.56 12.31 12.18
C TYR A 280 1.36 11.66 12.86
N PRO A 281 0.94 12.14 14.03
CA PRO A 281 -0.22 11.61 14.73
C PRO A 281 -1.47 11.67 13.84
N SER A 282 -2.03 10.52 13.51
CA SER A 282 -3.30 10.41 12.75
C SER A 282 -3.93 9.04 13.02
N LYS A 283 -5.25 9.05 13.17
CA LYS A 283 -6.07 7.84 13.29
C LYS A 283 -6.73 7.47 11.97
N THR A 284 -6.43 8.17 10.88
CA THR A 284 -7.08 7.92 9.59
C THR A 284 -7.00 6.46 9.18
N MET A 285 -8.12 5.91 8.75
CA MET A 285 -8.21 4.55 8.18
C MET A 285 -8.07 4.54 6.66
N ARG A 286 -7.82 5.72 6.08
CA ARG A 286 -7.63 5.96 4.65
C ARG A 286 -6.14 5.93 4.28
N ASN A 287 -5.75 6.39 3.09
CA ASN A 287 -4.34 6.43 2.71
C ASN A 287 -3.59 7.55 3.44
N PHE A 288 -2.49 7.18 4.09
CA PHE A 288 -1.54 8.13 4.66
C PHE A 288 -0.11 7.60 4.52
N THR A 289 0.29 7.38 3.27
CA THR A 289 1.57 6.77 2.88
C THR A 289 2.23 7.61 1.79
N LEU A 290 3.52 7.87 1.90
CA LEU A 290 4.37 8.44 0.86
C LEU A 290 5.46 7.45 0.44
N PHE A 291 6.16 7.77 -0.64
CA PHE A 291 7.22 6.95 -1.17
C PHE A 291 8.57 7.63 -1.01
N VAL A 292 9.56 6.86 -0.56
CA VAL A 292 10.98 7.17 -0.70
C VAL A 292 11.57 6.30 -1.81
N THR A 293 12.69 6.72 -2.38
CA THR A 293 13.14 6.19 -3.68
C THR A 293 14.64 5.94 -3.74
N PRO A 294 15.19 5.10 -2.85
CA PRO A 294 16.60 4.76 -2.87
C PRO A 294 17.04 4.22 -4.23
N GLU A 295 18.23 4.61 -4.67
CA GLU A 295 18.74 4.29 -5.99
C GLU A 295 20.23 3.98 -6.01
N ILE A 296 20.65 3.27 -7.07
CA ILE A 296 22.05 3.14 -7.49
C ILE A 296 22.19 3.53 -8.96
N ASP A 297 23.35 4.05 -9.32
CA ASP A 297 23.66 4.53 -10.69
C ASP A 297 24.81 3.73 -11.29
N LEU A 298 24.49 2.72 -12.09
CA LEU A 298 25.49 1.88 -12.74
C LEU A 298 26.31 2.57 -13.85
N ARG A 299 26.06 3.86 -14.11
CA ARG A 299 26.96 4.67 -14.96
C ARG A 299 28.27 4.97 -14.24
N LEU A 300 28.27 4.90 -12.90
CA LEU A 300 29.45 5.07 -12.04
C LEU A 300 30.28 3.78 -11.89
N GLY A 301 29.76 2.65 -12.34
CA GLY A 301 30.37 1.33 -12.22
C GLY A 301 29.44 0.29 -11.65
N GLN A 302 29.95 -0.93 -11.46
CA GLN A 302 29.26 -2.00 -10.76
C GLN A 302 29.44 -1.81 -9.25
N TYR A 303 28.43 -2.17 -8.49
CA TYR A 303 28.43 -2.09 -7.03
C TYR A 303 28.58 -3.46 -6.42
N THR A 304 29.35 -3.58 -5.35
CA THR A 304 29.28 -4.74 -4.46
C THR A 304 27.97 -4.69 -3.66
N PHE A 305 27.60 -5.79 -3.02
CA PHE A 305 26.38 -5.82 -2.21
C PHE A 305 26.46 -4.85 -1.02
N GLU A 306 27.63 -4.77 -0.37
CA GLU A 306 27.91 -3.85 0.75
C GLU A 306 27.81 -2.37 0.32
N GLU A 307 28.32 -2.04 -0.88
CA GLU A 307 28.20 -0.67 -1.43
C GLU A 307 26.73 -0.32 -1.68
N ILE A 308 25.91 -1.27 -2.16
CA ILE A 308 24.46 -1.08 -2.33
C ILE A 308 23.79 -0.87 -0.98
N ILE A 309 24.08 -1.72 0.02
CA ILE A 309 23.51 -1.57 1.38
C ILE A 309 23.83 -0.20 1.95
N LYS A 310 25.08 0.25 1.88
CA LYS A 310 25.51 1.56 2.36
C LYS A 310 24.78 2.69 1.64
N THR A 311 24.67 2.61 0.32
CA THR A 311 23.99 3.61 -0.51
C THR A 311 22.49 3.67 -0.15
N VAL A 312 21.81 2.53 -0.07
CA VAL A 312 20.39 2.44 0.32
C VAL A 312 20.17 2.99 1.74
N TYR A 313 21.04 2.64 2.68
CA TYR A 313 20.96 3.13 4.05
C TYR A 313 20.95 4.66 4.10
N HIS A 314 21.92 5.31 3.45
CA HIS A 314 22.01 6.77 3.44
C HIS A 314 20.85 7.44 2.71
N HIS A 315 20.40 6.89 1.56
CA HIS A 315 19.23 7.40 0.87
C HIS A 315 17.97 7.31 1.72
N MET A 316 17.74 6.15 2.37
CA MET A 316 16.58 5.97 3.24
C MET A 316 16.60 6.93 4.42
N GLN A 317 17.76 7.15 5.09
CA GLN A 317 17.91 8.11 6.17
C GLN A 317 17.56 9.53 5.71
N LEU A 318 18.11 9.95 4.57
CA LEU A 318 17.87 11.28 4.03
C LEU A 318 16.41 11.48 3.63
N GLU A 319 15.84 10.56 2.82
CA GLU A 319 14.51 10.72 2.25
C GLU A 319 13.37 10.54 3.28
N THR A 320 13.63 9.87 4.41
CA THR A 320 12.69 9.78 5.53
C THR A 320 12.82 10.93 6.53
N ASP A 321 13.72 11.90 6.28
CA ASP A 321 13.80 13.11 7.10
C ASP A 321 12.48 13.87 7.06
N ARG A 322 12.04 14.36 8.23
CA ARG A 322 10.75 15.01 8.41
C ARG A 322 10.58 16.25 7.51
N LYS A 323 11.67 17.02 7.27
CA LYS A 323 11.61 18.20 6.42
C LYS A 323 11.39 17.83 4.95
N LEU A 324 12.03 16.76 4.49
CA LEU A 324 11.83 16.27 3.11
C LEU A 324 10.44 15.65 2.93
N ILE A 325 9.94 14.89 3.90
CA ILE A 325 8.55 14.39 3.89
C ILE A 325 7.55 15.56 3.85
N ASN A 326 7.71 16.58 4.70
CA ASN A 326 6.86 17.78 4.67
C ASN A 326 6.88 18.48 3.32
N LYS A 327 8.04 18.57 2.69
CA LYS A 327 8.19 19.13 1.33
C LYS A 327 7.34 18.36 0.30
N ILE A 328 7.34 17.03 0.37
CA ILE A 328 6.56 16.17 -0.54
C ILE A 328 5.06 16.31 -0.27
N ILE A 329 4.63 16.25 1.01
CA ILE A 329 3.23 16.46 1.40
C ILE A 329 2.74 17.80 0.87
N SER A 330 3.46 18.86 1.18
CA SER A 330 3.05 20.23 0.85
C SER A 330 2.96 20.45 -0.65
N ARG A 331 3.92 19.93 -1.43
CA ARG A 331 3.85 19.97 -2.89
C ARG A 331 2.60 19.27 -3.43
N ASN A 332 2.34 18.05 -2.94
CA ASN A 332 1.23 17.24 -3.45
C ASN A 332 -0.12 17.92 -3.16
N VAL A 333 -0.31 18.43 -1.95
CA VAL A 333 -1.54 19.13 -1.57
C VAL A 333 -1.65 20.52 -2.20
N SER A 334 -0.54 21.27 -2.32
CA SER A 334 -0.56 22.60 -2.97
C SER A 334 -0.94 22.50 -4.45
N ALA A 335 -0.49 21.45 -5.15
CA ALA A 335 -0.90 21.21 -6.53
C ALA A 335 -2.43 21.05 -6.64
N GLU A 336 -3.09 20.44 -5.67
CA GLU A 336 -4.55 20.29 -5.64
C GLU A 336 -5.28 21.59 -5.32
N ARG A 337 -4.64 22.51 -4.58
CA ARG A 337 -5.23 23.81 -4.21
C ARG A 337 -5.21 24.81 -5.37
N ASN A 338 -4.47 24.51 -6.46
CA ASN A 338 -4.43 25.38 -7.63
C ASN A 338 -5.82 25.55 -8.23
N ILE A 339 -6.26 26.81 -8.35
CA ILE A 339 -7.60 27.20 -8.82
C ILE A 339 -7.84 26.69 -10.25
N LEU A 340 -6.87 26.78 -11.14
CA LEU A 340 -6.99 26.31 -12.51
C LEU A 340 -7.24 24.80 -12.56
N LEU A 341 -6.52 24.05 -11.71
CA LEU A 341 -6.73 22.60 -11.61
C LEU A 341 -8.12 22.27 -11.01
N LYS A 342 -8.57 23.03 -10.02
CA LYS A 342 -9.90 22.82 -9.42
C LYS A 342 -11.03 23.04 -10.42
N SER A 343 -10.96 24.06 -11.24
CA SER A 343 -11.99 24.46 -12.21
C SER A 343 -11.98 23.65 -13.51
N THR A 344 -10.94 22.82 -13.73
CA THR A 344 -10.86 21.97 -14.92
C THR A 344 -11.85 20.79 -14.80
N PRO A 345 -12.67 20.49 -15.82
CA PRO A 345 -13.58 19.33 -15.81
C PRO A 345 -12.81 18.00 -15.68
N LEU A 346 -13.44 17.00 -15.04
CA LEU A 346 -12.79 15.73 -14.71
C LEU A 346 -12.28 14.98 -15.93
N PHE A 347 -12.95 15.03 -17.07
CA PHE A 347 -12.51 14.33 -18.28
C PHE A 347 -11.15 14.85 -18.78
N ILE A 348 -10.91 16.18 -18.72
CA ILE A 348 -9.61 16.80 -19.06
C ILE A 348 -8.56 16.43 -18.01
N LYS A 349 -8.91 16.52 -16.72
CA LYS A 349 -8.00 16.10 -15.63
C LYS A 349 -7.57 14.64 -15.77
N SER A 350 -8.51 13.74 -16.05
CA SER A 350 -8.22 12.32 -16.22
C SER A 350 -7.24 12.08 -17.36
N LEU A 351 -7.39 12.79 -18.47
CA LEU A 351 -6.46 12.73 -19.60
C LEU A 351 -5.05 13.21 -19.19
N ILE A 352 -4.97 14.36 -18.54
CA ILE A 352 -3.70 14.92 -18.06
C ILE A 352 -3.04 13.99 -17.05
N LEU A 353 -3.79 13.46 -16.08
CA LEU A 353 -3.29 12.54 -15.07
C LEU A 353 -2.80 11.24 -15.70
N HIS A 354 -3.55 10.70 -16.67
CA HIS A 354 -3.13 9.50 -17.40
C HIS A 354 -1.80 9.70 -18.14
N PHE A 355 -1.65 10.79 -18.89
CA PHE A 355 -0.39 11.13 -19.56
C PHE A 355 0.73 11.38 -18.56
N THR A 356 0.48 12.13 -17.50
CA THR A 356 1.48 12.43 -16.47
C THR A 356 1.94 11.15 -15.78
N TYR A 357 1.02 10.25 -15.43
CA TYR A 357 1.34 8.95 -14.84
C TYR A 357 2.18 8.08 -15.78
N LYS A 358 1.81 8.02 -17.07
CA LYS A 358 2.55 7.25 -18.08
C LYS A 358 3.96 7.79 -18.33
N ILE A 359 4.14 9.12 -18.37
CA ILE A 359 5.42 9.76 -18.70
C ILE A 359 6.30 9.94 -17.47
N ALA A 360 5.73 10.36 -16.35
CA ALA A 360 6.48 10.79 -15.17
C ALA A 360 6.34 9.85 -13.98
N GLY A 361 5.25 9.06 -13.89
CA GLY A 361 4.98 8.20 -12.76
C GLY A 361 5.90 6.99 -12.72
N THR A 362 5.65 6.02 -13.58
CA THR A 362 6.28 4.70 -13.50
C THR A 362 7.61 4.56 -14.23
N SER A 363 7.89 5.46 -15.19
CA SER A 363 9.16 5.43 -15.93
C SER A 363 10.40 5.77 -15.10
N ARG A 364 10.20 6.27 -13.89
CA ARG A 364 11.27 6.71 -12.97
C ARG A 364 11.63 5.67 -11.91
N TYR A 365 10.96 4.53 -11.87
CA TYR A 365 11.17 3.46 -10.88
C TYR A 365 11.43 2.13 -11.59
N SER A 366 12.25 1.29 -10.97
CA SER A 366 12.59 -0.05 -11.45
C SER A 366 11.73 -1.14 -10.81
N GLY A 367 11.18 -0.87 -9.64
CA GLY A 367 10.33 -1.77 -8.88
C GLY A 367 9.74 -1.10 -7.64
N VAL A 368 8.91 -1.84 -6.93
CA VAL A 368 8.29 -1.43 -5.66
C VAL A 368 8.51 -2.53 -4.64
N ILE A 369 8.88 -2.16 -3.42
CA ILE A 369 8.86 -3.05 -2.27
C ILE A 369 8.09 -2.41 -1.13
N THR A 370 7.02 -3.07 -0.70
CA THR A 370 6.15 -2.60 0.39
C THR A 370 6.34 -3.49 1.62
N ASN A 371 6.89 -2.94 2.69
CA ASN A 371 7.04 -3.64 3.96
C ASN A 371 6.03 -3.11 4.98
N LEU A 372 5.03 -3.93 5.32
CA LEU A 372 4.03 -3.60 6.35
C LEU A 372 4.59 -3.73 7.78
N GLY A 373 5.77 -4.33 7.92
CA GLY A 373 6.43 -4.54 9.21
C GLY A 373 5.92 -5.78 9.95
N LYS A 374 6.19 -5.83 11.26
CA LYS A 374 5.74 -6.91 12.12
C LYS A 374 4.29 -6.63 12.58
N ALA A 375 3.41 -7.54 12.23
CA ALA A 375 2.02 -7.56 12.67
C ALA A 375 1.88 -8.28 14.02
N SER A 376 0.91 -7.88 14.82
CA SER A 376 0.54 -8.56 16.07
C SER A 376 -0.95 -8.34 16.36
N PHE A 377 -1.60 -9.37 16.85
CA PHE A 377 -2.99 -9.36 17.30
C PHE A 377 -3.08 -9.38 18.84
N GLY A 378 -1.94 -9.53 19.51
CA GLY A 378 -1.84 -9.69 20.97
C GLY A 378 -1.78 -11.16 21.42
N SER A 379 -1.24 -11.37 22.62
CA SER A 379 -0.80 -12.67 23.12
C SER A 379 -1.86 -13.77 23.11
N GLY A 380 -3.16 -13.44 23.16
CA GLY A 380 -4.24 -14.43 23.16
C GLY A 380 -4.64 -14.90 21.76
N ALA A 381 -4.55 -14.03 20.74
CA ALA A 381 -4.98 -14.30 19.37
C ALA A 381 -3.86 -14.85 18.49
N ASP A 382 -2.61 -14.44 18.72
CA ASP A 382 -1.45 -14.85 17.93
C ASP A 382 -1.30 -16.38 17.86
N LYS A 383 -1.68 -17.11 18.93
CA LYS A 383 -1.62 -18.58 18.95
C LYS A 383 -2.55 -19.28 17.96
N HIS A 384 -3.60 -18.61 17.46
CA HIS A 384 -4.57 -19.17 16.50
C HIS A 384 -4.20 -18.90 15.05
N ILE A 385 -3.24 -18.00 14.80
CA ILE A 385 -2.80 -17.61 13.46
C ILE A 385 -1.48 -18.35 13.16
N ASP A 386 -1.35 -18.87 11.95
CA ASP A 386 -0.12 -19.53 11.49
C ASP A 386 0.85 -18.54 10.86
N TYR A 387 0.38 -17.79 9.85
CA TYR A 387 1.13 -16.71 9.23
C TYR A 387 0.20 -15.71 8.55
N LEU A 388 0.76 -14.56 8.21
CA LEU A 388 0.11 -13.52 7.40
C LEU A 388 0.75 -13.46 6.01
N GLN A 389 -0.02 -13.01 5.03
CA GLN A 389 0.44 -12.80 3.66
C GLN A 389 -0.06 -11.45 3.16
N PHE A 390 0.82 -10.69 2.54
CA PHE A 390 0.49 -9.45 1.85
C PHE A 390 0.84 -9.56 0.37
N ILE A 391 -0.16 -9.57 -0.49
CA ILE A 391 0.00 -9.60 -1.94
C ILE A 391 -0.19 -8.18 -2.46
N PRO A 392 0.85 -7.57 -3.06
CA PRO A 392 0.78 -6.21 -3.57
C PRO A 392 -0.16 -6.11 -4.78
N PRO A 393 -0.60 -4.90 -5.15
CA PRO A 393 -1.41 -4.70 -6.37
C PRO A 393 -0.67 -5.18 -7.62
N PRO A 394 -1.41 -5.62 -8.68
CA PRO A 394 -0.81 -5.89 -9.97
C PRO A 394 0.03 -4.70 -10.45
N PRO A 395 1.31 -4.91 -10.80
CA PRO A 395 2.14 -3.85 -11.33
C PRO A 395 1.71 -3.48 -12.74
N ASN A 396 2.04 -2.25 -13.17
CA ASN A 396 1.83 -1.85 -14.55
C ASN A 396 2.88 -2.45 -15.51
N LYS A 397 2.63 -2.29 -16.82
CA LYS A 397 3.49 -2.80 -17.91
C LYS A 397 4.95 -2.31 -17.86
N THR A 398 5.23 -1.25 -17.10
CA THR A 398 6.59 -0.68 -16.96
C THR A 398 7.33 -1.30 -15.78
N LEU A 399 6.70 -1.37 -14.60
CA LEU A 399 7.32 -1.92 -13.39
C LEU A 399 7.41 -3.45 -13.40
N LYS A 400 6.38 -4.12 -13.89
CA LYS A 400 6.29 -5.56 -14.15
C LYS A 400 6.30 -6.47 -12.94
N VAL A 401 7.01 -6.11 -11.86
CA VAL A 401 7.08 -6.89 -10.62
C VAL A 401 7.04 -5.94 -9.41
N ASN A 402 6.17 -6.24 -8.45
CA ASN A 402 6.11 -5.60 -7.13
C ASN A 402 6.39 -6.64 -6.06
N CYS A 403 6.95 -6.23 -4.92
CA CYS A 403 7.19 -7.08 -3.76
C CYS A 403 6.44 -6.56 -2.54
N GLY A 404 5.69 -7.43 -1.87
CA GLY A 404 5.04 -7.19 -0.58
C GLY A 404 5.70 -8.00 0.52
N VAL A 405 5.80 -7.42 1.71
CA VAL A 405 6.45 -8.03 2.88
C VAL A 405 5.57 -7.83 4.11
N ILE A 406 5.35 -8.90 4.86
CA ILE A 406 4.70 -8.83 6.17
C ILE A 406 5.32 -9.87 7.11
N GLY A 407 5.60 -9.46 8.34
CA GLY A 407 6.09 -10.34 9.40
C GLY A 407 5.00 -10.63 10.42
N PHE A 408 4.94 -11.84 10.90
CA PHE A 408 4.06 -12.26 12.00
C PHE A 408 4.74 -13.34 12.84
N ASP A 409 4.76 -13.15 14.15
CA ASP A 409 5.45 -14.02 15.10
C ASP A 409 6.91 -14.30 14.67
N SER A 410 7.24 -15.54 14.39
CA SER A 410 8.55 -16.02 13.91
C SER A 410 8.68 -16.10 12.40
N LYS A 411 7.65 -15.73 11.64
CA LYS A 411 7.54 -15.90 10.19
C LYS A 411 7.48 -14.56 9.46
N LEU A 412 8.24 -14.46 8.37
CA LEU A 412 8.15 -13.37 7.39
C LEU A 412 7.67 -13.95 6.07
N VAL A 413 6.71 -13.30 5.44
CA VAL A 413 6.25 -13.67 4.10
C VAL A 413 6.62 -12.58 3.10
N LEU A 414 7.36 -12.98 2.06
CA LEU A 414 7.61 -12.19 0.86
C LEU A 414 6.63 -12.63 -0.22
N SER A 415 5.93 -11.69 -0.85
CA SER A 415 5.01 -11.99 -1.96
C SER A 415 5.35 -11.13 -3.16
N PHE A 416 5.70 -11.75 -4.27
CA PHE A 416 5.95 -11.06 -5.53
C PHE A 416 4.70 -11.09 -6.39
N GLY A 417 4.24 -9.91 -6.78
CA GLY A 417 3.23 -9.74 -7.80
C GLY A 417 3.88 -9.52 -9.16
N ASN A 418 3.75 -10.47 -10.09
CA ASN A 418 4.47 -10.51 -11.36
C ASN A 418 3.50 -10.66 -12.54
N ILE A 419 3.67 -9.83 -13.57
CA ILE A 419 2.90 -9.87 -14.82
C ILE A 419 3.74 -10.32 -16.02
N THR A 420 4.96 -10.81 -15.81
CA THR A 420 5.87 -11.27 -16.88
C THR A 420 5.88 -12.77 -17.03
N THR A 421 6.36 -13.24 -18.17
CA THR A 421 6.61 -14.67 -18.43
C THR A 421 7.76 -15.21 -17.59
N SER A 422 8.72 -14.34 -17.19
CA SER A 422 9.90 -14.69 -16.42
C SER A 422 9.66 -14.71 -14.90
N ARG A 423 10.41 -15.55 -14.19
CA ARG A 423 10.55 -15.57 -12.72
C ARG A 423 11.97 -15.20 -12.29
N GLU A 424 12.71 -14.55 -13.16
CA GLU A 424 14.13 -14.34 -12.95
C GLU A 424 14.42 -13.38 -11.80
N LEU A 425 13.61 -12.33 -11.64
CA LEU A 425 13.78 -11.42 -10.52
C LEU A 425 13.59 -12.11 -9.18
N GLU A 426 12.54 -12.94 -9.06
CA GLU A 426 12.27 -13.70 -7.85
C GLU A 426 13.41 -14.68 -7.56
N ARG A 427 13.94 -15.37 -8.58
CA ARG A 427 15.07 -16.29 -8.43
C ARG A 427 16.34 -15.58 -7.97
N GLU A 428 16.70 -14.46 -8.61
CA GLU A 428 17.88 -13.69 -8.22
C GLU A 428 17.72 -13.11 -6.81
N PHE A 429 16.51 -12.61 -6.46
CA PHE A 429 16.23 -12.10 -5.14
C PHE A 429 16.40 -13.18 -4.06
N ILE A 430 15.80 -14.37 -4.28
CA ILE A 430 15.90 -15.49 -3.35
C ILE A 430 17.33 -16.03 -3.30
N SER A 431 18.06 -16.10 -4.42
CA SER A 431 19.47 -16.49 -4.45
C SER A 431 20.32 -15.62 -3.52
N VAL A 432 20.16 -14.29 -3.57
CA VAL A 432 20.90 -13.39 -2.68
C VAL A 432 20.60 -13.68 -1.21
N LEU A 433 19.32 -13.92 -0.86
CA LEU A 433 18.96 -14.29 0.51
C LEU A 433 19.62 -15.61 0.95
N THR A 434 19.60 -16.62 0.08
CA THR A 434 20.18 -17.94 0.40
C THR A 434 21.71 -17.91 0.42
N ASP A 435 22.34 -17.11 -0.44
CA ASP A 435 23.79 -16.86 -0.43
C ASP A 435 24.24 -16.23 0.92
N ASP A 436 23.36 -15.41 1.53
CA ASP A 436 23.54 -14.81 2.87
C ASP A 436 23.11 -15.76 4.04
N GLY A 437 22.80 -17.03 3.75
CA GLY A 437 22.46 -18.04 4.76
C GLY A 437 21.01 -18.00 5.26
N VAL A 438 20.11 -17.30 4.58
CA VAL A 438 18.68 -17.23 4.95
C VAL A 438 17.91 -18.39 4.31
N HIS A 439 17.20 -19.17 5.12
CA HIS A 439 16.35 -20.24 4.61
C HIS A 439 15.05 -19.66 4.02
N VAL A 440 14.72 -20.09 2.81
CA VAL A 440 13.52 -19.63 2.09
C VAL A 440 12.69 -20.82 1.64
N LYS A 441 11.43 -20.87 2.07
CA LYS A 441 10.46 -21.90 1.66
C LYS A 441 9.42 -21.30 0.72
N HIS A 442 9.20 -21.90 -0.45
CA HIS A 442 8.09 -21.53 -1.33
C HIS A 442 6.76 -21.88 -0.65
N LEU A 443 5.80 -20.94 -0.68
CA LEU A 443 4.43 -21.18 -0.27
C LEU A 443 3.60 -21.52 -1.52
N ASP A 444 3.07 -22.73 -1.55
CA ASP A 444 2.09 -23.13 -2.55
C ASP A 444 0.83 -22.27 -2.35
N GLY A 445 0.33 -21.67 -3.43
CA GLY A 445 -0.76 -20.72 -3.43
C GLY A 445 -2.14 -21.34 -3.24
#